data_9a989f8b4716f86dfd15b8e064a01946
#
_entry.id   9a989f8b4716f86dfd15b8e064a01946
#
_cell.length_a   1.000
_cell.length_b   1.000
_cell.length_c   1.000
_cell.angle_alpha   90.00
_cell.angle_beta   90.00
_cell.angle_gamma   90.00
#
_symmetry.space_group_name_H-M   'P 1'
#
loop_
_entity.id
_entity.type
_entity.pdbx_description
1 polymer ?
#
loop_
_entity_poly.entity_id
_entity_poly.type
_entity_poly.pdbx_seq_one_letter_code
_entity_poly.pdbx_strand_id
1 'polypeptide(L)'
;VDGASWIANQLHDADLRLTGLGLDFYHLSQNVQRARRETYGDENVEGRKWADELIHLFKHAGYEGAYETLSVWRTRWRGRKRAAATRLLNYVVERRDMTNYPQFVKRGRQIGSGPTEASCKTSTTRLKRSGQRWNRRSAEQVAALANLHDNNQWEAFWASQLPARG
;
A
#
# COMPACT_ATOMS: atom_id res chain seq x y z
N VAL A 1 -0.05 1.79 -1.10
CA VAL A 1 0.21 0.81 -2.19
C VAL A 1 0.95 -0.40 -1.63
N ASP A 2 0.86 -1.55 -2.30
CA ASP A 2 1.57 -2.80 -1.94
C ASP A 2 3.06 -2.81 -2.30
N GLY A 3 3.55 -1.73 -2.89
CA GLY A 3 4.94 -1.57 -3.32
C GLY A 3 5.26 -2.18 -4.69
N ALA A 4 4.25 -2.58 -5.46
CA ALA A 4 4.45 -3.05 -6.82
C ALA A 4 4.88 -1.89 -7.75
N SER A 5 5.95 -2.07 -8.50
CA SER A 5 6.54 -1.04 -9.37
C SER A 5 5.58 -0.52 -10.44
N TRP A 6 4.71 -1.38 -10.97
CA TRP A 6 3.73 -0.98 -11.98
C TRP A 6 2.75 0.10 -11.50
N ILE A 7 2.45 0.16 -10.19
CA ILE A 7 1.57 1.19 -9.63
C ILE A 7 2.21 2.57 -9.77
N ALA A 8 3.49 2.70 -9.42
CA ALA A 8 4.22 3.96 -9.58
C ALA A 8 4.23 4.41 -11.04
N ASN A 9 4.46 3.49 -11.98
CA ASN A 9 4.45 3.76 -13.42
C ASN A 9 3.07 4.23 -13.88
N GLN A 10 1.99 3.54 -13.49
CA GLN A 10 0.62 3.93 -13.85
C GLN A 10 0.22 5.29 -13.29
N LEU A 11 0.66 5.62 -12.08
CA LEU A 11 0.38 6.92 -11.47
C LEU A 11 1.16 8.04 -12.17
N HIS A 12 2.37 7.76 -12.62
CA HIS A 12 3.18 8.68 -13.43
C HIS A 12 2.54 8.91 -14.81
N ASP A 13 2.16 7.83 -15.50
CA ASP A 13 1.56 7.89 -16.84
C ASP A 13 0.19 8.59 -16.84
N ALA A 14 -0.53 8.54 -15.71
CA ALA A 14 -1.81 9.22 -15.54
C ALA A 14 -1.68 10.71 -15.18
N ASP A 15 -0.45 11.27 -15.17
CA ASP A 15 -0.14 12.68 -14.81
C ASP A 15 -0.81 13.11 -13.48
N LEU A 16 -0.89 12.21 -12.52
CA LEU A 16 -1.45 12.49 -11.22
C LEU A 16 -0.43 13.22 -10.34
N ARG A 17 -0.79 14.41 -9.86
CA ARG A 17 0.03 15.17 -8.91
C ARG A 17 -0.01 14.51 -7.54
N LEU A 18 0.90 13.56 -7.31
CA LEU A 18 1.01 12.87 -6.04
C LEU A 18 1.78 13.73 -5.04
N THR A 19 1.24 13.86 -3.84
CA THR A 19 1.92 14.50 -2.72
C THR A 19 2.80 13.54 -1.93
N GLY A 20 2.80 12.27 -2.29
CA GLY A 20 3.61 11.20 -1.73
C GLY A 20 2.99 9.82 -1.97
N LEU A 21 3.84 8.82 -1.98
CA LEU A 21 3.46 7.43 -2.13
C LEU A 21 3.92 6.68 -0.88
N GLY A 22 3.01 6.02 -0.18
CA GLY A 22 3.30 5.22 1.02
C GLY A 22 3.18 3.73 0.73
N LEU A 23 4.10 2.94 1.28
CA LEU A 23 3.97 1.50 1.34
C LEU A 23 2.87 1.13 2.35
N ASP A 24 2.00 0.22 1.98
CA ASP A 24 1.02 -0.32 2.91
C ASP A 24 1.72 -0.98 4.10
N PHE A 25 1.39 -0.52 5.29
CA PHE A 25 1.96 -1.00 6.54
C PHE A 25 1.67 -2.48 6.79
N TYR A 26 0.53 -2.98 6.32
CA TYR A 26 0.18 -4.39 6.43
C TYR A 26 1.10 -5.26 5.56
N HIS A 27 1.38 -4.83 4.32
CA HIS A 27 2.32 -5.54 3.44
C HIS A 27 3.75 -5.52 3.97
N LEU A 28 4.20 -4.40 4.58
CA LEU A 28 5.47 -4.39 5.29
C LEU A 28 5.48 -5.41 6.43
N SER A 29 4.46 -5.39 7.27
CA SER A 29 4.33 -6.32 8.41
C SER A 29 4.34 -7.78 7.95
N GLN A 30 3.65 -8.11 6.86
CA GLN A 30 3.67 -9.45 6.28
C GLN A 30 5.08 -9.89 5.84
N ASN A 31 5.87 -9.00 5.23
CA ASN A 31 7.24 -9.29 4.82
C ASN A 31 8.16 -9.49 6.03
N VAL A 32 8.01 -8.70 7.09
CA VAL A 32 8.72 -8.91 8.37
C VAL A 32 8.37 -10.27 8.97
N GLN A 33 7.08 -10.62 9.04
CA GLN A 33 6.63 -11.90 9.58
C GLN A 33 7.08 -13.09 8.73
N ARG A 34 7.17 -12.94 7.40
CA ARG A 34 7.76 -13.96 6.53
C ARG A 34 9.24 -14.19 6.85
N ALA A 35 10.04 -13.13 6.92
CA ALA A 35 11.46 -13.23 7.27
C ALA A 35 11.66 -13.83 8.67
N ARG A 36 10.81 -13.47 9.64
CA ARG A 36 10.80 -14.08 10.97
C ARG A 36 10.60 -15.60 10.89
N ARG A 37 9.56 -16.07 10.19
CA ARG A 37 9.30 -17.50 10.05
C ARG A 37 10.47 -18.25 9.39
N GLU A 38 11.06 -17.68 8.35
CA GLU A 38 12.18 -18.30 7.64
C GLU A 38 13.49 -18.34 8.44
N THR A 39 13.64 -17.45 9.43
CA THR A 39 14.87 -17.38 10.25
C THR A 39 14.72 -18.06 11.61
N TYR A 40 13.66 -17.79 12.33
CA TYR A 40 13.43 -18.32 13.69
C TYR A 40 12.55 -19.57 13.70
N GLY A 41 11.67 -19.74 12.69
CA GLY A 41 10.60 -20.74 12.70
C GLY A 41 9.26 -20.18 13.19
N ASP A 42 8.19 -20.95 12.99
CA ASP A 42 6.83 -20.47 13.24
C ASP A 42 6.51 -20.21 14.72
N GLU A 43 6.93 -21.09 15.61
CA GLU A 43 6.56 -21.07 17.02
C GLU A 43 7.55 -20.34 17.93
N ASN A 44 8.62 -19.78 17.37
CA ASN A 44 9.68 -19.17 18.17
C ASN A 44 9.24 -17.83 18.79
N VAL A 45 9.28 -17.76 20.12
CA VAL A 45 8.85 -16.59 20.90
C VAL A 45 9.77 -15.38 20.69
N GLU A 46 11.10 -15.60 20.66
CA GLU A 46 12.05 -14.52 20.42
C GLU A 46 11.87 -13.91 19.02
N GLY A 47 11.58 -14.76 18.04
CA GLY A 47 11.28 -14.31 16.69
C GLY A 47 10.02 -13.46 16.63
N ARG A 48 8.96 -13.81 17.36
CA ARG A 48 7.74 -13.00 17.45
C ARG A 48 8.04 -11.65 18.06
N LYS A 49 8.71 -11.61 19.20
CA LYS A 49 9.11 -10.38 19.88
C LYS A 49 9.95 -9.47 18.96
N TRP A 50 10.95 -10.05 18.30
CA TRP A 50 11.77 -9.31 17.33
C TRP A 50 10.93 -8.70 16.18
N ALA A 51 9.99 -9.46 15.62
CA ALA A 51 9.15 -8.97 14.54
C ALA A 51 8.26 -7.82 15.01
N ASP A 52 7.65 -7.94 16.17
CA ASP A 52 6.77 -6.91 16.75
C ASP A 52 7.57 -5.63 17.06
N GLU A 53 8.77 -5.76 17.61
CA GLU A 53 9.68 -4.63 17.86
C GLU A 53 10.08 -3.94 16.55
N LEU A 54 10.43 -4.69 15.51
CA LEU A 54 10.80 -4.13 14.22
C LEU A 54 9.62 -3.41 13.55
N ILE A 55 8.42 -4.00 13.59
CA ILE A 55 7.19 -3.39 13.07
C ILE A 55 6.87 -2.10 13.84
N HIS A 56 7.04 -2.11 15.16
CA HIS A 56 6.88 -0.93 16.01
C HIS A 56 7.87 0.18 15.64
N LEU A 57 9.14 -0.16 15.40
CA LEU A 57 10.16 0.80 14.98
C LEU A 57 9.79 1.44 13.62
N PHE A 58 9.36 0.67 12.63
CA PHE A 58 8.89 1.23 11.38
C PHE A 58 7.76 2.24 11.57
N LYS A 59 6.79 1.90 12.42
CA LYS A 59 5.62 2.75 12.66
C LYS A 59 5.97 4.06 13.36
N HIS A 60 6.89 4.04 14.32
CA HIS A 60 7.14 5.16 15.24
C HIS A 60 8.47 5.90 14.98
N ALA A 61 9.49 5.22 14.44
CA ALA A 61 10.79 5.80 14.11
C ALA A 61 11.05 5.88 12.60
N GLY A 62 10.22 5.23 11.77
CA GLY A 62 10.34 5.21 10.31
C GLY A 62 11.50 4.36 9.82
N TYR A 63 11.94 4.65 8.58
CA TYR A 63 12.98 3.88 7.91
C TYR A 63 14.30 3.85 8.70
N GLU A 64 14.81 5.01 9.10
CA GLU A 64 16.17 5.11 9.66
C GLU A 64 16.33 4.31 10.97
N GLY A 65 15.35 4.44 11.89
CA GLY A 65 15.37 3.68 13.14
C GLY A 65 15.24 2.17 12.97
N ALA A 66 14.45 1.74 11.97
CA ALA A 66 14.25 0.33 11.68
C ALA A 66 15.39 -0.29 10.86
N TYR A 67 16.02 0.49 9.95
CA TYR A 67 17.08 0.01 9.07
C TYR A 67 18.32 -0.46 9.84
N GLU A 68 18.76 0.30 10.84
CA GLU A 68 19.92 -0.07 11.66
C GLU A 68 19.66 -1.41 12.38
N THR A 69 18.52 -1.53 13.05
CA THR A 69 18.11 -2.76 13.73
C THR A 69 18.08 -3.96 12.76
N LEU A 70 17.49 -3.77 11.58
CA LEU A 70 17.40 -4.81 10.56
C LEU A 70 18.76 -5.20 9.99
N SER A 71 19.64 -4.23 9.78
CA SER A 71 21.01 -4.43 9.28
C SER A 71 21.84 -5.25 10.24
N VAL A 72 21.82 -4.90 11.54
CA VAL A 72 22.48 -5.66 12.61
C VAL A 72 21.90 -7.06 12.72
N TRP A 73 20.57 -7.19 12.72
CA TRP A 73 19.92 -8.49 12.78
C TRP A 73 20.33 -9.42 11.64
N ARG A 74 20.45 -8.92 10.41
CA ARG A 74 20.91 -9.69 9.25
C ARG A 74 22.28 -10.34 9.47
N THR A 75 23.19 -9.68 10.18
CA THR A 75 24.55 -10.20 10.43
C THR A 75 24.60 -11.44 11.29
N ARG A 76 23.57 -11.68 12.11
CA ARG A 76 23.46 -12.84 13.00
C ARG A 76 23.25 -14.17 12.25
N TRP A 77 22.82 -14.09 10.99
CA TRP A 77 22.42 -15.27 10.23
C TRP A 77 23.48 -15.73 9.22
N ARG A 78 23.38 -17.00 8.84
CA ARG A 78 24.22 -17.63 7.80
C ARG A 78 23.33 -18.43 6.83
N GLY A 79 23.84 -18.78 5.65
CA GLY A 79 23.17 -19.63 4.67
C GLY A 79 21.77 -19.14 4.29
N ARG A 80 20.81 -20.04 4.28
CA ARG A 80 19.41 -19.74 3.89
C ARG A 80 18.75 -18.67 4.75
N LYS A 81 19.03 -18.65 6.05
CA LYS A 81 18.49 -17.65 6.99
C LYS A 81 19.02 -16.25 6.66
N ARG A 82 20.31 -16.14 6.32
CA ARG A 82 20.88 -14.87 5.85
C ARG A 82 20.27 -14.41 4.54
N ALA A 83 19.97 -15.32 3.62
CA ALA A 83 19.28 -14.98 2.38
C ALA A 83 17.88 -14.42 2.65
N ALA A 84 17.12 -15.00 3.58
CA ALA A 84 15.82 -14.47 4.00
C ALA A 84 15.92 -13.07 4.62
N ALA A 85 16.88 -12.86 5.52
CA ALA A 85 17.14 -11.56 6.12
C ALA A 85 17.57 -10.52 5.08
N THR A 86 18.38 -10.91 4.10
CA THR A 86 18.81 -10.02 3.01
C THR A 86 17.64 -9.64 2.10
N ARG A 87 16.73 -10.57 1.79
CA ARG A 87 15.52 -10.23 1.02
C ARG A 87 14.67 -9.18 1.71
N LEU A 88 14.46 -9.31 3.03
CA LEU A 88 13.73 -8.29 3.79
C LEU A 88 14.45 -6.95 3.78
N LEU A 89 15.77 -6.94 3.99
CA LEU A 89 16.56 -5.71 3.95
C LEU A 89 16.46 -5.01 2.59
N ASN A 90 16.65 -5.75 1.49
CA ASN A 90 16.53 -5.19 0.14
C ASN A 90 15.13 -4.65 -0.13
N TYR A 91 14.09 -5.40 0.27
CA TYR A 91 12.70 -4.96 0.14
C TYR A 91 12.46 -3.60 0.82
N VAL A 92 13.03 -3.39 2.00
CA VAL A 92 12.88 -2.15 2.76
C VAL A 92 13.72 -1.02 2.14
N VAL A 93 14.96 -1.31 1.71
CA VAL A 93 15.87 -0.34 1.07
C VAL A 93 15.25 0.21 -0.22
N GLU A 94 14.74 -0.66 -1.09
CA GLU A 94 14.07 -0.26 -2.34
C GLU A 94 12.84 0.63 -2.12
N ARG A 95 12.25 0.58 -0.91
CA ARG A 95 11.03 1.31 -0.55
C ARG A 95 11.24 2.34 0.55
N ARG A 96 12.49 2.80 0.70
CA ARG A 96 12.90 3.75 1.75
C ARG A 96 11.94 4.94 1.85
N ASP A 97 11.72 5.62 0.73
CA ASP A 97 10.92 6.85 0.68
C ASP A 97 9.42 6.59 0.92
N MET A 98 9.00 5.33 0.81
CA MET A 98 7.61 4.90 1.02
C MET A 98 7.32 4.46 2.46
N THR A 99 8.33 4.37 3.33
CA THR A 99 8.21 3.83 4.69
C THR A 99 8.32 4.87 5.80
N ASN A 100 8.15 6.15 5.47
CA ASN A 100 8.19 7.23 6.46
C ASN A 100 6.83 7.39 7.17
N TYR A 101 6.39 6.33 7.82
CA TYR A 101 5.08 6.28 8.50
C TYR A 101 4.88 7.36 9.56
N PRO A 102 5.88 7.75 10.41
CA PRO A 102 5.69 8.82 11.36
C PRO A 102 5.27 10.14 10.71
N GLN A 103 5.87 10.49 9.57
CA GLN A 103 5.49 11.69 8.85
C GLN A 103 4.12 11.56 8.19
N PHE A 104 3.75 10.39 7.68
CA PHE A 104 2.44 10.17 7.10
C PHE A 104 1.35 10.34 8.16
N VAL A 105 1.52 9.74 9.33
CA VAL A 105 0.60 9.88 10.46
C VAL A 105 0.50 11.33 10.92
N LYS A 106 1.65 12.02 11.08
CA LYS A 106 1.67 13.45 11.47
C LYS A 106 0.91 14.35 10.50
N ARG A 107 0.88 13.98 9.21
CA ARG A 107 0.14 14.71 8.17
C ARG A 107 -1.31 14.22 8.01
N GLY A 108 -1.83 13.42 8.95
CA GLY A 108 -3.19 12.87 8.90
C GLY A 108 -3.40 11.83 7.79
N ARG A 109 -2.32 11.28 7.21
CA ARG A 109 -2.41 10.27 6.16
C ARG A 109 -2.52 8.88 6.75
N GLN A 110 -3.30 8.06 6.10
CA GLN A 110 -3.40 6.66 6.47
C GLN A 110 -2.16 5.90 5.98
N ILE A 111 -1.69 4.94 6.80
CA ILE A 111 -0.54 4.10 6.49
C ILE A 111 -0.94 2.69 6.00
N GLY A 112 -2.22 2.35 6.05
CA GLY A 112 -2.78 1.10 5.53
C GLY A 112 -3.60 1.31 4.27
N SER A 113 -3.74 0.26 3.44
CA SER A 113 -4.50 0.27 2.18
C SER A 113 -6.01 0.08 2.38
N GLY A 114 -6.49 -0.12 3.60
CA GLY A 114 -7.89 -0.43 3.91
C GLY A 114 -8.92 0.47 3.21
N PRO A 115 -8.79 1.81 3.23
CA PRO A 115 -9.70 2.69 2.51
C PRO A 115 -9.63 2.53 0.98
N THR A 116 -8.43 2.35 0.43
CA THR A 116 -8.24 2.09 -1.01
C THR A 116 -8.89 0.77 -1.41
N GLU A 117 -8.70 -0.28 -0.61
CA GLU A 117 -9.34 -1.58 -0.84
C GLU A 117 -10.87 -1.49 -0.73
N ALA A 118 -11.39 -0.76 0.27
CA ALA A 118 -12.82 -0.51 0.42
C ALA A 118 -13.38 0.24 -0.80
N SER A 119 -12.71 1.29 -1.26
CA SER A 119 -13.10 2.03 -2.47
C SER A 119 -13.08 1.15 -3.71
N CYS A 120 -12.01 0.36 -3.91
CA CYS A 120 -11.92 -0.59 -5.01
C CYS A 120 -13.06 -1.62 -4.97
N LYS A 121 -13.39 -2.13 -3.79
CA LYS A 121 -14.50 -3.06 -3.61
C LYS A 121 -15.83 -2.41 -3.97
N THR A 122 -16.08 -1.21 -3.50
CA THR A 122 -17.32 -0.46 -3.79
C THR A 122 -17.45 -0.18 -5.28
N SER A 123 -16.43 0.38 -5.91
CA SER A 123 -16.42 0.71 -7.33
C SER A 123 -16.61 -0.52 -8.22
N THR A 124 -16.01 -1.66 -7.85
CA THR A 124 -16.11 -2.89 -8.63
C THR A 124 -17.40 -3.69 -8.37
N THR A 125 -18.09 -3.47 -7.24
CA THR A 125 -19.31 -4.21 -6.88
C THR A 125 -20.40 -4.04 -7.94
N ARG A 126 -20.54 -2.84 -8.53
CA ARG A 126 -21.54 -2.58 -9.58
C ARG A 126 -21.25 -3.35 -10.87
N LEU A 127 -19.97 -3.63 -11.15
CA LEU A 127 -19.54 -4.31 -12.38
C LEU A 127 -19.47 -5.83 -12.23
N LYS A 128 -19.33 -6.33 -11.00
CA LYS A 128 -19.08 -7.75 -10.70
C LYS A 128 -20.30 -8.51 -10.15
N ARG A 129 -21.51 -7.97 -10.25
CA ARG A 129 -22.70 -8.67 -9.79
C ARG A 129 -22.99 -9.88 -10.67
N SER A 130 -23.50 -10.95 -10.05
CA SER A 130 -23.88 -12.16 -10.76
C SER A 130 -24.85 -11.85 -11.92
N GLY A 131 -24.65 -12.49 -13.08
CA GLY A 131 -25.47 -12.31 -14.28
C GLY A 131 -25.16 -11.07 -15.11
N GLN A 132 -24.30 -10.16 -14.66
CA GLN A 132 -23.93 -8.97 -15.43
C GLN A 132 -22.78 -9.29 -16.39
N ARG A 133 -22.96 -8.87 -17.64
CA ARG A 133 -21.93 -8.90 -18.69
C ARG A 133 -21.77 -7.51 -19.26
N TRP A 134 -20.54 -7.05 -19.32
CA TRP A 134 -20.19 -5.73 -19.80
C TRP A 134 -19.23 -5.84 -20.98
N ASN A 135 -19.45 -5.03 -22.03
CA ASN A 135 -18.35 -4.71 -22.90
C ASN A 135 -17.44 -3.66 -22.23
N ARG A 136 -16.20 -3.54 -22.68
CA ARG A 136 -15.21 -2.66 -22.07
C ARG A 136 -15.71 -1.21 -21.96
N ARG A 137 -16.27 -0.65 -23.03
CA ARG A 137 -16.74 0.74 -23.08
C ARG A 137 -17.86 1.00 -22.05
N SER A 138 -18.83 0.13 -21.97
CA SER A 138 -19.93 0.27 -20.99
C SER A 138 -19.45 0.12 -19.55
N ALA A 139 -18.49 -0.79 -19.28
CA ALA A 139 -17.89 -0.93 -17.97
C ALA A 139 -17.13 0.33 -17.55
N GLU A 140 -16.34 0.91 -18.43
CA GLU A 140 -15.60 2.16 -18.20
C GLU A 140 -16.55 3.34 -17.93
N GLN A 141 -17.64 3.45 -18.68
CA GLN A 141 -18.65 4.52 -18.47
C GLN A 141 -19.36 4.39 -17.12
N VAL A 142 -19.78 3.18 -16.75
CA VAL A 142 -20.43 2.94 -15.45
C VAL A 142 -19.46 3.20 -14.30
N ALA A 143 -18.19 2.78 -14.43
CA ALA A 143 -17.16 3.06 -13.44
C ALA A 143 -16.89 4.56 -13.30
N ALA A 144 -16.82 5.30 -14.41
CA ALA A 144 -16.63 6.75 -14.41
C ALA A 144 -17.78 7.47 -13.68
N LEU A 145 -19.04 7.13 -13.99
CA LEU A 145 -20.21 7.69 -13.31
C LEU A 145 -20.25 7.35 -11.83
N ALA A 146 -19.90 6.13 -11.44
CA ALA A 146 -19.79 5.74 -10.04
C ALA A 146 -18.72 6.55 -9.30
N ASN A 147 -17.56 6.76 -9.92
CA ASN A 147 -16.49 7.58 -9.34
C ASN A 147 -16.88 9.05 -9.18
N LEU A 148 -17.62 9.64 -10.11
CA LEU A 148 -18.16 11.00 -9.96
C LEU A 148 -19.06 11.11 -8.73
N HIS A 149 -19.94 10.13 -8.52
CA HIS A 149 -20.81 10.08 -7.36
C HIS A 149 -20.01 9.92 -6.05
N ASP A 150 -19.10 8.97 -5.99
CA ASP A 150 -18.33 8.63 -4.79
C ASP A 150 -17.35 9.76 -4.39
N ASN A 151 -16.92 10.59 -5.35
CA ASN A 151 -16.06 11.76 -5.14
C ASN A 151 -16.83 13.07 -4.94
N ASN A 152 -18.16 13.03 -4.77
CA ASN A 152 -19.02 14.22 -4.67
C ASN A 152 -18.89 15.20 -5.85
N GLN A 153 -18.58 14.69 -7.03
CA GLN A 153 -18.39 15.48 -8.26
C GLN A 153 -19.65 15.45 -9.16
N TRP A 154 -20.68 14.72 -8.75
CA TRP A 154 -21.87 14.46 -9.56
C TRP A 154 -22.59 15.75 -10.00
N GLU A 155 -22.91 16.62 -9.04
CA GLU A 155 -23.61 17.87 -9.33
C GLU A 155 -22.79 18.82 -10.20
N ALA A 156 -21.50 18.96 -9.91
CA ALA A 156 -20.60 19.81 -10.68
C ALA A 156 -20.46 19.32 -12.12
N PHE A 157 -20.36 17.99 -12.31
CA PHE A 157 -20.28 17.40 -13.64
C PHE A 157 -21.54 17.70 -14.45
N TRP A 158 -22.73 17.47 -13.92
CA TRP A 158 -23.95 17.71 -14.67
C TRP A 158 -24.21 19.18 -14.89
N ALA A 159 -23.88 20.05 -13.95
CA ALA A 159 -23.96 21.49 -14.16
C ALA A 159 -23.09 21.95 -15.34
N SER A 160 -21.92 21.35 -15.54
CA SER A 160 -21.03 21.65 -16.67
C SER A 160 -21.53 21.14 -18.04
N GLN A 161 -22.44 20.16 -18.03
CA GLN A 161 -23.01 19.58 -19.26
C GLN A 161 -24.28 20.30 -19.74
N LEU A 162 -24.92 21.07 -18.85
CA LEU A 162 -26.13 21.82 -19.22
C LEU A 162 -25.71 23.09 -19.98
N PRO A 163 -26.35 23.40 -21.12
CA PRO A 163 -26.11 24.66 -21.80
C PRO A 163 -26.49 25.82 -20.85
N ALA A 164 -25.65 26.85 -20.84
CA ALA A 164 -26.00 28.08 -20.10
C ALA A 164 -27.41 28.50 -20.51
N ARG A 165 -28.33 28.54 -19.53
CA ARG A 165 -29.65 29.12 -19.78
C ARG A 165 -29.46 30.57 -20.11
N GLY A 166 -29.67 30.90 -21.40
CA GLY A 166 -29.71 32.28 -21.90
C GLY A 166 -30.87 33.06 -21.30
#